data_04005c8ac447adfb430a32bbe3887c2b
#
_entry.id   04005c8ac447adfb430a32bbe3887c2b
#
_cell.length_a   1.000
_cell.length_b   1.000
_cell.length_c   1.000
_cell.angle_alpha   90.00
_cell.angle_beta   90.00
_cell.angle_gamma   90.00
#
_symmetry.space_group_name_H-M   'P 1'
#
loop_
_entity.id
_entity.type
_entity.pdbx_description
1 polymer ?
#
loop_
_entity_poly.entity_id
_entity_poly.type
_entity_poly.pdbx_seq_one_letter_code
_entity_poly.pdbx_strand_id
1 'polypeptide(L)'
;MPTISKEEIERALDAWAEHLLLTPVVQSGAPLAVVGIVSHGDVLARRLVNRLEKAGCQALYGAIDITLYRDDLDLRGSRPAQRSSHLPFSTDDLYLVLTDDVLSTGRTARAALEVLWEYGRPAKVEFHCLVDRGGRQLPIQPDYAAFNLTVTPEQSVRVRLHEIDGAEDITF
;
A
#
# COMPACT_ATOMS: atom_id res chain seq x y z
N MET A 1 -1.11 -6.50 24.57
CA MET A 1 -1.37 -6.61 23.12
C MET A 1 -0.08 -7.03 22.46
N PRO A 2 -0.10 -8.01 21.57
CA PRO A 2 1.08 -8.33 20.76
C PRO A 2 1.50 -7.13 19.95
N THR A 3 2.81 -6.96 19.76
CA THR A 3 3.36 -5.79 19.08
C THR A 3 4.50 -6.21 18.18
N ILE A 4 4.51 -5.73 16.94
CA ILE A 4 5.64 -5.81 16.01
C ILE A 4 6.42 -4.50 16.17
N SER A 5 7.71 -4.61 16.43
CA SER A 5 8.59 -3.46 16.68
C SER A 5 8.99 -2.75 15.40
N LYS A 6 9.53 -1.53 15.56
CA LYS A 6 10.14 -0.76 14.47
C LYS A 6 11.21 -1.56 13.72
N GLU A 7 12.08 -2.26 14.44
CA GLU A 7 13.15 -3.03 13.84
C GLU A 7 12.64 -4.21 12.99
N GLU A 8 11.51 -4.78 13.38
CA GLU A 8 10.83 -5.82 12.60
C GLU A 8 10.18 -5.24 11.34
N ILE A 9 9.56 -4.06 11.45
CA ILE A 9 8.99 -3.34 10.30
C ILE A 9 10.08 -2.99 9.30
N GLU A 10 11.22 -2.44 9.74
CA GLU A 10 12.34 -2.10 8.86
C GLU A 10 12.88 -3.33 8.11
N ARG A 11 13.08 -4.45 8.81
CA ARG A 11 13.48 -5.73 8.17
C ARG A 11 12.45 -6.22 7.17
N ALA A 12 11.17 -6.08 7.48
CA ALA A 12 10.09 -6.46 6.58
C ALA A 12 10.07 -5.59 5.31
N LEU A 13 10.33 -4.29 5.44
CA LEU A 13 10.45 -3.38 4.30
C LEU A 13 11.68 -3.70 3.43
N ASP A 14 12.80 -4.10 4.03
CA ASP A 14 13.98 -4.54 3.29
C ASP A 14 13.68 -5.81 2.49
N ALA A 15 13.03 -6.80 3.12
CA ALA A 15 12.59 -8.03 2.45
C ALA A 15 11.55 -7.75 1.35
N TRP A 16 10.67 -6.78 1.56
CA TRP A 16 9.68 -6.37 0.55
C TRP A 16 10.35 -5.72 -0.67
N ALA A 17 11.31 -4.83 -0.46
CA ALA A 17 12.08 -4.25 -1.56
C ALA A 17 12.88 -5.33 -2.32
N GLU A 18 13.51 -6.27 -1.62
CA GLU A 18 14.21 -7.40 -2.21
C GLU A 18 13.27 -8.28 -3.04
N HIS A 19 12.08 -8.58 -2.52
CA HIS A 19 11.04 -9.30 -3.27
C HIS A 19 10.73 -8.61 -4.60
N LEU A 20 10.53 -7.29 -4.61
CA LEU A 20 10.26 -6.52 -5.82
C LEU A 20 11.43 -6.60 -6.81
N LEU A 21 12.67 -6.46 -6.33
CA LEU A 21 13.88 -6.55 -7.17
C LEU A 21 14.02 -7.91 -7.86
N LEU A 22 13.53 -8.98 -7.25
CA LEU A 22 13.59 -10.34 -7.78
C LEU A 22 12.45 -10.67 -8.74
N THR A 23 11.45 -9.80 -8.88
CA THR A 23 10.35 -10.06 -9.83
C THR A 23 10.85 -10.05 -11.26
N PRO A 24 10.36 -10.97 -12.13
CA PRO A 24 10.78 -11.01 -13.53
C PRO A 24 10.54 -9.69 -14.28
N VAL A 25 9.47 -8.98 -13.91
CA VAL A 25 9.12 -7.69 -14.54
C VAL A 25 10.18 -6.64 -14.25
N VAL A 26 10.60 -6.51 -12.99
CA VAL A 26 11.64 -5.56 -12.59
C VAL A 26 12.98 -5.95 -13.21
N GLN A 27 13.33 -7.24 -13.22
CA GLN A 27 14.58 -7.73 -13.82
C GLN A 27 14.64 -7.55 -15.34
N SER A 28 13.49 -7.51 -16.01
CA SER A 28 13.43 -7.21 -17.46
C SER A 28 13.67 -5.73 -17.79
N GLY A 29 13.79 -4.86 -16.77
CA GLY A 29 13.91 -3.41 -16.95
C GLY A 29 12.62 -2.71 -17.35
N ALA A 30 11.45 -3.36 -17.17
CA ALA A 30 10.17 -2.73 -17.41
C ALA A 30 9.93 -1.57 -16.43
N PRO A 31 9.26 -0.48 -16.87
CA PRO A 31 9.01 0.66 -16.01
C PRO A 31 8.10 0.28 -14.84
N LEU A 32 8.62 0.50 -13.63
CA LEU A 32 7.95 0.22 -12.35
C LEU A 32 7.44 1.52 -11.73
N ALA A 33 6.20 1.50 -11.24
CA ALA A 33 5.65 2.53 -10.36
C ALA A 33 5.22 1.91 -9.03
N VAL A 34 5.51 2.58 -7.92
CA VAL A 34 4.99 2.25 -6.59
C VAL A 34 4.07 3.37 -6.17
N VAL A 35 2.80 3.04 -5.96
CA VAL A 35 1.73 4.00 -5.67
C VAL A 35 1.12 3.66 -4.32
N GLY A 36 1.19 4.59 -3.38
CA GLY A 36 0.65 4.42 -2.04
C GLY A 36 -0.78 4.94 -1.88
N ILE A 37 -1.59 4.21 -1.13
CA ILE A 37 -2.90 4.71 -0.69
C ILE A 37 -2.67 5.64 0.50
N VAL A 38 -3.11 6.89 0.35
CA VAL A 38 -2.98 7.89 1.43
C VAL A 38 -3.83 7.44 2.63
N SER A 39 -3.27 7.45 3.85
CA SER A 39 -2.03 8.12 4.32
C SER A 39 -0.85 7.16 4.54
N HIS A 40 -1.04 6.03 5.24
CA HIS A 40 0.07 5.13 5.62
C HIS A 40 0.66 4.41 4.41
N GLY A 41 -0.16 4.01 3.44
CA GLY A 41 0.30 3.40 2.19
C GLY A 41 1.24 4.31 1.40
N ASP A 42 1.02 5.64 1.44
CA ASP A 42 1.91 6.64 0.84
C ASP A 42 3.32 6.62 1.47
N VAL A 43 3.40 6.59 2.81
CA VAL A 43 4.68 6.48 3.52
C VAL A 43 5.41 5.19 3.14
N LEU A 44 4.69 4.07 3.07
CA LEU A 44 5.26 2.78 2.68
C LEU A 44 5.79 2.82 1.24
N ALA A 45 5.03 3.42 0.30
CA ALA A 45 5.47 3.59 -1.08
C ALA A 45 6.79 4.38 -1.17
N ARG A 46 6.91 5.51 -0.45
CA ARG A 46 8.14 6.32 -0.41
C ARG A 46 9.31 5.52 0.13
N ARG A 47 9.10 4.81 1.22
CA ARG A 47 10.15 3.99 1.84
C ARG A 47 10.62 2.86 0.92
N LEU A 48 9.70 2.25 0.15
CA LEU A 48 10.05 1.21 -0.84
C LEU A 48 10.80 1.79 -2.03
N VAL A 49 10.32 2.90 -2.61
CA VAL A 49 11.03 3.56 -3.72
C VAL A 49 12.44 3.94 -3.33
N ASN A 50 12.64 4.52 -2.14
CA ASN A 50 13.97 4.86 -1.64
C ASN A 50 14.90 3.62 -1.52
N ARG A 51 14.37 2.47 -1.14
CA ARG A 51 15.13 1.21 -1.07
C ARG A 51 15.48 0.67 -2.46
N LEU A 52 14.52 0.71 -3.37
CA LEU A 52 14.73 0.30 -4.76
C LEU A 52 15.80 1.17 -5.45
N GLU A 53 15.73 2.48 -5.28
CA GLU A 53 16.72 3.42 -5.83
C GLU A 53 18.12 3.18 -5.27
N LYS A 54 18.26 2.94 -3.96
CA LYS A 54 19.54 2.57 -3.33
C LYS A 54 20.12 1.27 -3.89
N ALA A 55 19.26 0.36 -4.32
CA ALA A 55 19.66 -0.88 -4.98
C ALA A 55 19.88 -0.74 -6.51
N GLY A 56 19.79 0.49 -7.05
CA GLY A 56 20.01 0.78 -8.47
C GLY A 56 18.79 0.55 -9.36
N CYS A 57 17.60 0.28 -8.78
CA CYS A 57 16.36 0.13 -9.51
C CYS A 57 15.57 1.45 -9.49
N GLN A 58 15.37 2.04 -10.66
CA GLN A 58 14.52 3.24 -10.77
C GLN A 58 13.05 2.84 -10.68
N ALA A 59 12.29 3.51 -9.81
CA ALA A 59 10.87 3.35 -9.67
C ALA A 59 10.19 4.72 -9.60
N LEU A 60 9.05 4.85 -10.29
CA LEU A 60 8.21 6.03 -10.17
C LEU A 60 7.44 5.97 -8.86
N TYR A 61 7.30 7.11 -8.21
CA TYR A 61 6.54 7.24 -6.98
C TYR A 61 5.24 8.00 -7.23
N GLY A 62 4.15 7.52 -6.66
CA GLY A 62 2.86 8.21 -6.62
C GLY A 62 2.07 7.92 -5.35
N ALA A 63 1.07 8.76 -5.11
CA ALA A 63 0.12 8.60 -4.01
C ALA A 63 -1.31 8.90 -4.48
N ILE A 64 -2.28 8.11 -4.06
CA ILE A 64 -3.69 8.30 -4.41
C ILE A 64 -4.55 8.48 -3.16
N ASP A 65 -5.47 9.40 -3.22
CA ASP A 65 -6.51 9.62 -2.22
C ASP A 65 -7.81 8.96 -2.67
N ILE A 66 -8.29 8.02 -1.88
CA ILE A 66 -9.50 7.24 -2.16
C ILE A 66 -10.75 7.81 -1.47
N THR A 67 -10.64 8.96 -0.80
CA THR A 67 -11.70 9.51 0.06
C THR A 67 -13.06 9.57 -0.64
N LEU A 68 -13.10 10.00 -1.90
CA LEU A 68 -14.35 10.14 -2.67
C LEU A 68 -14.91 8.79 -3.19
N TYR A 69 -14.12 7.72 -3.14
CA TYR A 69 -14.47 6.39 -3.69
C TYR A 69 -14.81 5.37 -2.61
N ARG A 70 -14.79 5.81 -1.35
CA ARG A 70 -15.16 4.96 -0.22
C ARG A 70 -16.67 4.80 -0.15
N ASP A 71 -17.12 3.56 0.00
CA ASP A 71 -18.53 3.20 0.12
C ASP A 71 -19.12 3.39 1.54
N ASP A 72 -18.27 3.80 2.52
CA ASP A 72 -18.69 4.08 3.90
C ASP A 72 -18.81 5.58 4.24
N LEU A 73 -18.70 6.49 3.25
CA LEU A 73 -18.75 7.94 3.47
C LEU A 73 -20.06 8.41 4.07
N ASP A 74 -21.20 7.85 3.62
CA ASP A 74 -22.53 8.25 4.07
C ASP A 74 -22.82 7.83 5.52
N LEU A 75 -22.08 6.86 6.05
CA LEU A 75 -22.28 6.32 7.39
C LEU A 75 -21.62 7.15 8.50
N ARG A 76 -20.70 8.04 8.16
CA ARG A 76 -19.88 8.79 9.13
C ARG A 76 -20.27 10.24 9.34
N GLY A 77 -21.26 10.77 8.58
CA GLY A 77 -21.86 12.10 8.79
C GLY A 77 -20.92 13.31 8.65
N SER A 78 -19.63 13.12 8.47
CA SER A 78 -18.65 14.18 8.23
C SER A 78 -17.81 13.84 7.00
N ARG A 79 -17.73 14.76 6.03
CA ARG A 79 -16.80 14.62 4.91
C ARG A 79 -15.37 14.76 5.43
N PRO A 80 -14.52 13.73 5.35
CA PRO A 80 -13.12 13.87 5.69
C PRO A 80 -12.47 14.90 4.77
N ALA A 81 -11.43 15.59 5.26
CA ALA A 81 -10.66 16.52 4.45
C ALA A 81 -10.03 15.74 3.29
N GLN A 82 -10.38 16.12 2.06
CA GLN A 82 -9.81 15.53 0.85
C GLN A 82 -8.33 15.91 0.76
N ARG A 83 -7.47 14.91 0.67
CA ARG A 83 -6.08 15.08 0.26
C ARG A 83 -6.02 14.88 -1.25
N SER A 84 -5.21 15.65 -1.96
CA SER A 84 -5.08 15.48 -3.40
C SER A 84 -4.20 14.27 -3.73
N SER A 85 -4.61 13.48 -4.72
CA SER A 85 -3.75 12.46 -5.30
C SER A 85 -2.53 13.11 -5.95
N HIS A 86 -1.37 12.47 -5.82
CA HIS A 86 -0.13 12.89 -6.46
C HIS A 86 0.35 11.77 -7.37
N LEU A 87 -0.03 11.84 -8.64
CA LEU A 87 0.35 10.88 -9.67
C LEU A 87 0.89 11.67 -10.89
N PRO A 88 2.16 12.12 -10.85
CA PRO A 88 2.72 13.04 -11.84
C PRO A 88 3.11 12.37 -13.17
N PHE A 89 2.56 11.19 -13.45
CA PHE A 89 2.80 10.39 -14.66
C PHE A 89 1.52 9.68 -15.09
N SER A 90 1.44 9.30 -16.38
CA SER A 90 0.41 8.36 -16.86
C SER A 90 0.75 6.96 -16.32
N THR A 91 -0.28 6.20 -15.98
CA THR A 91 -0.12 4.80 -15.58
C THR A 91 -0.09 3.84 -16.77
N ASP A 92 -0.29 4.34 -17.99
CA ASP A 92 -0.32 3.51 -19.19
C ASP A 92 0.93 2.64 -19.32
N ASP A 93 0.70 1.36 -19.58
CA ASP A 93 1.73 0.35 -19.80
C ASP A 93 2.74 0.14 -18.66
N LEU A 94 2.53 0.74 -17.49
CA LEU A 94 3.38 0.54 -16.33
C LEU A 94 3.08 -0.79 -15.63
N TYR A 95 4.13 -1.40 -15.07
CA TYR A 95 3.99 -2.33 -13.96
C TYR A 95 3.84 -1.51 -12.67
N LEU A 96 2.70 -1.64 -12.02
CA LEU A 96 2.32 -0.80 -10.89
C LEU A 96 2.11 -1.65 -9.64
N VAL A 97 2.78 -1.26 -8.57
CA VAL A 97 2.58 -1.84 -7.23
C VAL A 97 1.78 -0.83 -6.40
N LEU A 98 0.55 -1.21 -6.07
CA LEU A 98 -0.32 -0.45 -5.17
C LEU A 98 -0.06 -0.88 -3.73
N THR A 99 0.25 0.06 -2.84
CA THR A 99 0.63 -0.24 -1.45
C THR A 99 -0.35 0.33 -0.43
N ASP A 100 -0.61 -0.45 0.61
CA ASP A 100 -1.40 -0.05 1.78
C ASP A 100 -0.79 -0.59 3.08
N ASP A 101 -1.23 -0.07 4.22
CA ASP A 101 -0.74 -0.54 5.52
C ASP A 101 -1.46 -1.82 5.97
N VAL A 102 -2.80 -1.86 5.94
CA VAL A 102 -3.58 -3.01 6.42
C VAL A 102 -4.63 -3.44 5.41
N LEU A 103 -4.50 -4.67 4.92
CA LEU A 103 -5.56 -5.31 4.16
C LEU A 103 -6.49 -6.09 5.11
N SER A 104 -7.78 -5.76 5.05
CA SER A 104 -8.85 -6.47 5.75
C SER A 104 -9.96 -6.87 4.76
N THR A 105 -11.01 -6.09 4.65
CA THR A 105 -12.19 -6.41 3.82
C THR A 105 -11.95 -6.38 2.31
N GLY A 106 -10.95 -5.64 1.85
CA GLY A 106 -10.67 -5.37 0.43
C GLY A 106 -11.33 -4.09 -0.11
N ARG A 107 -12.14 -3.39 0.69
CA ARG A 107 -12.86 -2.19 0.22
C ARG A 107 -11.93 -1.04 -0.15
N THR A 108 -10.88 -0.83 0.63
CA THR A 108 -9.83 0.18 0.34
C THR A 108 -9.14 -0.12 -0.99
N ALA A 109 -8.71 -1.35 -1.20
CA ALA A 109 -8.05 -1.75 -2.44
C ALA A 109 -8.98 -1.61 -3.66
N ARG A 110 -10.27 -1.96 -3.53
CA ARG A 110 -11.27 -1.74 -4.57
C ARG A 110 -11.37 -0.26 -4.95
N ALA A 111 -11.53 0.61 -3.95
CA ALA A 111 -11.63 2.06 -4.19
C ALA A 111 -10.35 2.61 -4.85
N ALA A 112 -9.19 2.12 -4.44
CA ALA A 112 -7.92 2.52 -5.02
C ALA A 112 -7.79 2.11 -6.49
N LEU A 113 -8.27 0.93 -6.86
CA LEU A 113 -8.30 0.51 -8.27
C LEU A 113 -9.19 1.41 -9.12
N GLU A 114 -10.33 1.88 -8.61
CA GLU A 114 -11.18 2.85 -9.33
C GLU A 114 -10.44 4.16 -9.61
N VAL A 115 -9.75 4.70 -8.59
CA VAL A 115 -8.95 5.92 -8.76
C VAL A 115 -7.84 5.73 -9.78
N LEU A 116 -7.13 4.59 -9.74
CA LEU A 116 -6.03 4.32 -10.67
C LEU A 116 -6.46 4.37 -12.14
N TRP A 117 -7.65 3.86 -12.46
CA TRP A 117 -8.16 3.84 -13.84
C TRP A 117 -8.43 5.23 -14.42
N GLU A 118 -8.52 6.27 -13.59
CA GLU A 118 -8.63 7.65 -14.06
C GLU A 118 -7.29 8.21 -14.61
N TYR A 119 -6.16 7.58 -14.23
CA TYR A 119 -4.82 8.01 -14.61
C TYR A 119 -4.20 7.23 -15.75
N GLY A 120 -4.92 6.26 -16.31
CA GLY A 120 -4.47 5.46 -17.45
C GLY A 120 -4.74 3.97 -17.27
N ARG A 121 -4.11 3.15 -18.12
CA ARG A 121 -4.27 1.71 -18.16
C ARG A 121 -2.93 1.01 -17.89
N PRO A 122 -2.62 0.66 -16.63
CA PRO A 122 -1.42 -0.09 -16.31
C PRO A 122 -1.38 -1.44 -17.06
N ALA A 123 -0.18 -1.89 -17.43
CA ALA A 123 0.02 -3.22 -17.99
C ALA A 123 -0.28 -4.31 -16.95
N LYS A 124 0.10 -4.05 -15.71
CA LYS A 124 -0.20 -4.92 -14.56
C LYS A 124 -0.31 -4.09 -13.28
N VAL A 125 -1.22 -4.46 -12.41
CA VAL A 125 -1.31 -3.94 -11.04
C VAL A 125 -1.14 -5.11 -10.08
N GLU A 126 -0.22 -4.98 -9.13
CA GLU A 126 -0.13 -5.84 -7.95
C GLU A 126 -0.54 -5.04 -6.72
N PHE A 127 -1.22 -5.69 -5.79
CA PHE A 127 -1.58 -5.10 -4.52
C PHE A 127 -0.71 -5.68 -3.40
N HIS A 128 0.04 -4.82 -2.76
CA HIS A 128 0.94 -5.17 -1.67
C HIS A 128 0.51 -4.47 -0.37
N CYS A 129 0.62 -5.15 0.77
CA CYS A 129 0.32 -4.54 2.07
C CYS A 129 1.38 -4.88 3.12
N LEU A 130 1.49 -4.00 4.12
CA LEU A 130 2.35 -4.29 5.27
C LEU A 130 1.77 -5.42 6.10
N VAL A 131 0.45 -5.38 6.35
CA VAL A 131 -0.26 -6.38 7.14
C VAL A 131 -1.48 -6.91 6.39
N ASP A 132 -1.56 -8.22 6.23
CA ASP A 132 -2.81 -8.91 5.93
C ASP A 132 -3.40 -9.47 7.22
N ARG A 133 -4.57 -8.95 7.62
CA ARG A 133 -5.27 -9.40 8.83
C ARG A 133 -6.43 -10.36 8.56
N GLY A 134 -6.66 -10.72 7.30
CA GLY A 134 -7.84 -11.48 6.91
C GLY A 134 -9.16 -10.67 6.99
N GLY A 135 -10.30 -11.36 7.04
CA GLY A 135 -11.63 -10.73 7.15
C GLY A 135 -12.16 -10.17 5.83
N ARG A 136 -11.82 -10.80 4.69
CA ARG A 136 -12.30 -10.40 3.37
C ARG A 136 -13.82 -10.35 3.25
N GLN A 137 -14.32 -9.30 2.61
CA GLN A 137 -15.70 -9.16 2.15
C GLN A 137 -15.78 -9.04 0.62
N LEU A 138 -14.66 -8.79 -0.04
CA LEU A 138 -14.51 -8.75 -1.48
C LEU A 138 -13.45 -9.77 -1.93
N PRO A 139 -13.49 -10.27 -3.18
CA PRO A 139 -12.54 -11.26 -3.70
C PRO A 139 -11.19 -10.61 -4.07
N ILE A 140 -10.57 -9.94 -3.11
CA ILE A 140 -9.29 -9.25 -3.26
C ILE A 140 -8.28 -9.91 -2.33
N GLN A 141 -7.14 -10.31 -2.89
CA GLN A 141 -6.01 -10.86 -2.16
C GLN A 141 -4.77 -10.02 -2.43
N PRO A 142 -3.82 -9.92 -1.50
CA PRO A 142 -2.55 -9.27 -1.77
C PRO A 142 -1.66 -10.19 -2.59
N ASP A 143 -0.89 -9.62 -3.52
CA ASP A 143 0.21 -10.32 -4.19
C ASP A 143 1.42 -10.46 -3.25
N TYR A 144 1.56 -9.52 -2.31
CA TYR A 144 2.55 -9.56 -1.25
C TYR A 144 1.99 -8.99 0.05
N ALA A 145 2.27 -9.66 1.17
CA ALA A 145 2.03 -9.15 2.51
C ALA A 145 3.28 -9.36 3.37
N ALA A 146 3.78 -8.30 3.99
CA ALA A 146 4.96 -8.40 4.85
C ALA A 146 4.67 -9.20 6.13
N PHE A 147 3.47 -9.01 6.69
CA PHE A 147 2.99 -9.76 7.85
C PHE A 147 1.60 -10.34 7.58
N ASN A 148 1.43 -11.62 7.92
CA ASN A 148 0.13 -12.28 7.93
C ASN A 148 -0.30 -12.50 9.38
N LEU A 149 -1.36 -11.82 9.82
CA LEU A 149 -1.85 -11.89 11.19
C LEU A 149 -3.17 -12.65 11.23
N THR A 150 -3.26 -13.60 12.15
CA THR A 150 -4.52 -14.26 12.46
C THR A 150 -5.13 -13.55 13.67
N VAL A 151 -6.15 -12.72 13.43
CA VAL A 151 -6.84 -11.96 14.47
C VAL A 151 -8.34 -12.25 14.44
N THR A 152 -9.00 -12.11 15.58
CA THR A 152 -10.47 -12.23 15.62
C THR A 152 -11.12 -10.97 15.02
N PRO A 153 -12.41 -11.04 14.62
CA PRO A 153 -13.13 -9.88 14.08
C PRO A 153 -13.15 -8.66 15.02
N GLU A 154 -13.12 -8.90 16.34
CA GLU A 154 -13.17 -7.87 17.38
C GLU A 154 -11.82 -7.21 17.64
N GLN A 155 -10.72 -7.88 17.29
CA GLN A 155 -9.38 -7.32 17.45
C GLN A 155 -9.13 -6.29 16.34
N SER A 156 -8.55 -5.16 16.71
CA SER A 156 -8.09 -4.15 15.75
C SER A 156 -6.60 -4.32 15.50
N VAL A 157 -6.20 -4.23 14.24
CA VAL A 157 -4.79 -4.07 13.86
C VAL A 157 -4.54 -2.59 13.61
N ARG A 158 -3.57 -2.03 14.32
CA ARG A 158 -3.18 -0.62 14.16
C ARG A 158 -1.71 -0.53 13.78
N VAL A 159 -1.46 0.04 12.63
CA VAL A 159 -0.12 0.41 12.16
C VAL A 159 0.14 1.86 12.56
N ARG A 160 1.30 2.13 13.15
CA ARG A 160 1.82 3.47 13.34
C ARG A 160 3.14 3.61 12.58
N LEU A 161 3.27 4.70 11.84
CA LEU A 161 4.49 5.05 11.11
C LEU A 161 4.99 6.42 11.59
N HIS A 162 6.29 6.52 11.81
CA HIS A 162 6.89 7.69 12.45
C HIS A 162 6.52 9.02 11.80
N GLU A 163 6.44 9.06 10.47
CA GLU A 163 6.14 10.26 9.67
C GLU A 163 4.73 10.82 9.92
N ILE A 164 3.80 9.95 10.37
CA ILE A 164 2.39 10.32 10.60
C ILE A 164 2.08 10.36 12.08
N ASP A 165 2.53 9.33 12.82
CA ASP A 165 2.08 9.06 14.18
C ASP A 165 3.12 9.45 15.25
N GLY A 166 4.35 9.80 14.84
CA GLY A 166 5.45 10.06 15.76
C GLY A 166 5.96 8.83 16.52
N ALA A 167 5.43 7.66 16.19
CA ALA A 167 5.80 6.36 16.75
C ALA A 167 5.78 5.31 15.62
N GLU A 168 6.44 4.18 15.84
CA GLU A 168 6.54 3.14 14.83
C GLU A 168 6.40 1.76 15.44
N ASP A 169 5.26 1.14 15.21
CA ASP A 169 4.92 -0.22 15.61
C ASP A 169 3.63 -0.71 14.93
N ILE A 170 3.35 -2.01 15.11
CA ILE A 170 2.05 -2.60 14.76
C ILE A 170 1.51 -3.28 16.01
N THR A 171 0.31 -2.90 16.45
CA THR A 171 -0.39 -3.50 17.61
C THR A 171 -1.64 -4.25 17.14
N PHE A 172 -1.93 -5.42 17.78
CA PHE A 172 -3.06 -6.29 17.42
C PHE A 172 -3.52 -7.18 18.56
#